data_84a7ebc5fd98588c6b4968693761706e
#
_entry.id   84a7ebc5fd98588c6b4968693761706e
#
_cell.length_a   1.000
_cell.length_b   1.000
_cell.length_c   1.000
_cell.angle_alpha   90.00
_cell.angle_beta   90.00
_cell.angle_gamma   90.00
#
_symmetry.space_group_name_H-M   'P 1'
#
loop_
_entity.id
_entity.type
_entity.pdbx_description
1 polymer ?
#
loop_
_entity_poly.entity_id
_entity_poly.type
_entity_poly.pdbx_seq_one_letter_code
_entity_poly.pdbx_strand_id
1 'polypeptide(L)'
;MAKVTTTRIDLLRHGACEGGEIFRGSTDVALSELGWQQMRDKVVSMGDTRWDNILSSPLKRCHRFAEMLATERDTPMTVRDELREMHFGDWEGLAHDVARQRFPQEWADFWESPAEASPPNGEPMPDFCQRITAELDAIAEHHQGQSLLLVAHGAVIRVMICHWLGMPMGAMT
;
A
#
# COMPACT_ATOMS: atom_id res chain seq x y z
N MET A 1 -18.55 -8.81 31.16
CA MET A 1 -17.36 -8.23 30.55
C MET A 1 -17.42 -8.53 29.03
N ALA A 2 -17.44 -7.54 28.19
CA ALA A 2 -17.38 -7.75 26.74
C ALA A 2 -16.03 -8.42 26.40
N LYS A 3 -16.08 -9.52 25.64
CA LYS A 3 -14.88 -10.22 25.17
C LYS A 3 -14.17 -9.27 24.22
N VAL A 4 -12.98 -8.82 24.56
CA VAL A 4 -12.13 -8.05 23.63
C VAL A 4 -11.80 -8.97 22.47
N THR A 5 -12.33 -8.67 21.31
CA THR A 5 -12.00 -9.37 20.06
C THR A 5 -10.84 -8.63 19.41
N THR A 6 -9.74 -9.35 19.15
CA THR A 6 -8.56 -8.77 18.46
C THR A 6 -8.68 -9.02 16.98
N THR A 7 -8.62 -7.97 16.17
CA THR A 7 -8.46 -8.07 14.72
C THR A 7 -6.97 -8.11 14.40
N ARG A 8 -6.55 -9.09 13.61
CA ARG A 8 -5.18 -9.19 13.11
C ARG A 8 -5.12 -8.71 11.67
N ILE A 9 -4.15 -7.86 11.36
CA ILE A 9 -3.93 -7.35 10.00
C ILE A 9 -2.47 -7.56 9.64
N ASP A 10 -2.22 -8.43 8.66
CA ASP A 10 -0.92 -8.60 8.05
C ASP A 10 -0.83 -7.70 6.82
N LEU A 11 0.27 -6.94 6.68
CA LEU A 11 0.49 -6.03 5.56
C LEU A 11 1.52 -6.62 4.60
N LEU A 12 1.16 -6.72 3.32
CA LEU A 12 2.03 -7.18 2.26
C LEU A 12 2.18 -6.09 1.19
N ARG A 13 3.38 -5.55 1.06
CA ARG A 13 3.72 -4.67 -0.06
C ARG A 13 3.94 -5.50 -1.32
N HIS A 14 3.50 -4.97 -2.48
CA HIS A 14 3.82 -5.57 -3.77
C HIS A 14 5.33 -5.69 -3.98
N GLY A 15 5.75 -6.70 -4.75
CA GLY A 15 7.13 -6.93 -5.15
C GLY A 15 7.61 -6.02 -6.29
N ALA A 16 8.78 -6.33 -6.84
CA ALA A 16 9.33 -5.63 -7.99
C ALA A 16 8.36 -5.66 -9.19
N CYS A 17 8.31 -4.55 -9.92
CA CYS A 17 7.42 -4.39 -11.07
C CYS A 17 8.20 -4.30 -12.37
N GLU A 18 7.50 -4.54 -13.48
CA GLU A 18 8.04 -4.25 -14.81
C GLU A 18 8.42 -2.77 -14.94
N GLY A 19 9.42 -2.46 -15.79
CA GLY A 19 9.88 -1.10 -16.04
C GLY A 19 10.91 -0.54 -15.06
N GLY A 20 11.48 -1.35 -14.17
CA GLY A 20 12.58 -0.95 -13.28
C GLY A 20 12.16 -0.09 -12.08
N GLU A 21 13.08 0.66 -11.49
CA GLU A 21 12.85 1.50 -10.29
C GLU A 21 12.42 2.92 -10.69
N ILE A 22 11.12 3.12 -10.79
CA ILE A 22 10.49 4.40 -11.14
C ILE A 22 9.34 4.71 -10.18
N PHE A 23 8.92 5.97 -10.09
CA PHE A 23 7.65 6.31 -9.49
C PHE A 23 6.51 5.73 -10.33
N ARG A 24 5.64 4.95 -9.74
CA ARG A 24 4.50 4.33 -10.44
C ARG A 24 3.17 4.94 -10.05
N GLY A 25 3.00 5.20 -8.79
CA GLY A 25 1.76 5.75 -8.25
C GLY A 25 0.53 5.03 -8.79
N SER A 26 -0.32 5.77 -9.49
CA SER A 26 -1.53 5.27 -10.13
C SER A 26 -1.28 4.52 -11.44
N THR A 27 -0.09 4.63 -12.03
CA THR A 27 0.26 3.87 -13.25
C THR A 27 0.16 2.36 -12.99
N ASP A 28 -0.70 1.70 -13.77
CA ASP A 28 -1.09 0.31 -13.54
C ASP A 28 -0.18 -0.68 -14.29
N VAL A 29 0.98 -0.96 -13.71
CA VAL A 29 1.96 -1.93 -14.22
C VAL A 29 1.85 -3.28 -13.50
N ALA A 30 2.29 -4.34 -14.17
CA ALA A 30 2.36 -5.68 -13.62
C ALA A 30 3.57 -5.90 -12.71
N LEU A 31 3.54 -6.97 -11.91
CA LEU A 31 4.73 -7.50 -11.25
C LEU A 31 5.69 -8.07 -12.29
N SER A 32 6.99 -7.90 -12.06
CA SER A 32 8.01 -8.69 -12.75
C SER A 32 8.07 -10.13 -12.18
N GLU A 33 8.76 -11.04 -12.86
CA GLU A 33 9.01 -12.39 -12.33
C GLU A 33 9.66 -12.35 -10.94
N LEU A 34 10.64 -11.45 -10.75
CA LEU A 34 11.26 -11.21 -9.46
C LEU A 34 10.23 -10.78 -8.41
N GLY A 35 9.32 -9.87 -8.78
CA GLY A 35 8.27 -9.41 -7.87
C GLY A 35 7.31 -10.50 -7.44
N TRP A 36 6.93 -11.37 -8.36
CA TRP A 36 6.15 -12.56 -8.06
C TRP A 36 6.86 -13.48 -7.06
N GLN A 37 8.15 -13.74 -7.29
CA GLN A 37 8.94 -14.58 -6.39
C GLN A 37 9.08 -13.95 -4.99
N GLN A 38 9.39 -12.66 -4.90
CA GLN A 38 9.49 -11.94 -3.64
C GLN A 38 8.22 -12.05 -2.79
N MET A 39 7.06 -11.88 -3.42
CA MET A 39 5.78 -11.96 -2.71
C MET A 39 5.45 -13.40 -2.28
N ARG A 40 5.73 -14.41 -3.12
CA ARG A 40 5.59 -15.83 -2.76
C ARG A 40 6.46 -16.21 -1.58
N ASP A 41 7.75 -15.84 -1.61
CA ASP A 41 8.70 -16.12 -0.54
C ASP A 41 8.25 -15.47 0.77
N LYS A 42 7.72 -14.24 0.69
CA LYS A 42 7.18 -13.55 1.86
C LYS A 42 5.98 -14.28 2.45
N VAL A 43 5.04 -14.71 1.62
CA VAL A 43 3.86 -15.49 2.08
C VAL A 43 4.31 -16.83 2.69
N VAL A 44 5.27 -17.52 2.08
CA VAL A 44 5.85 -18.76 2.64
C VAL A 44 6.49 -18.49 4.02
N SER A 45 7.19 -17.36 4.19
CA SER A 45 7.79 -16.98 5.48
C SER A 45 6.78 -16.68 6.58
N MET A 46 5.52 -16.42 6.24
CA MET A 46 4.41 -16.24 7.19
C MET A 46 3.86 -17.58 7.71
N GLY A 47 4.33 -18.72 7.17
CA GLY A 47 3.95 -20.07 7.59
C GLY A 47 2.49 -20.40 7.26
N ASP A 48 1.87 -21.20 8.12
CA ASP A 48 0.49 -21.67 7.94
C ASP A 48 -0.56 -20.64 8.41
N THR A 49 -0.23 -19.35 8.33
CA THR A 49 -1.18 -18.27 8.67
C THR A 49 -2.41 -18.39 7.78
N ARG A 50 -3.58 -18.43 8.45
CA ARG A 50 -4.87 -18.38 7.76
C ARG A 50 -5.46 -16.99 7.90
N TRP A 51 -5.98 -16.48 6.80
CA TRP A 51 -6.72 -15.22 6.75
C TRP A 51 -8.19 -15.49 6.45
N ASP A 52 -9.06 -14.75 7.13
CA ASP A 52 -10.51 -14.81 6.89
C ASP A 52 -10.89 -14.03 5.62
N ASN A 53 -10.07 -13.03 5.23
CA ASN A 53 -10.23 -12.29 3.99
C ASN A 53 -8.88 -11.72 3.52
N ILE A 54 -8.72 -11.58 2.20
CA ILE A 54 -7.61 -10.89 1.55
C ILE A 54 -8.14 -9.58 0.97
N LEU A 55 -7.68 -8.45 1.49
CA LEU A 55 -8.04 -7.12 0.98
C LEU A 55 -6.92 -6.63 0.05
N SER A 56 -7.26 -6.16 -1.14
CA SER A 56 -6.27 -5.77 -2.13
C SER A 56 -6.55 -4.44 -2.77
N SER A 57 -5.48 -3.66 -3.01
CA SER A 57 -5.52 -2.58 -3.98
C SER A 57 -5.99 -3.10 -5.36
N PRO A 58 -6.73 -2.30 -6.15
CA PRO A 58 -7.15 -2.68 -7.50
C PRO A 58 -6.01 -2.71 -8.52
N LEU A 59 -4.84 -2.10 -8.22
CA LEU A 59 -3.73 -2.05 -9.16
C LEU A 59 -3.12 -3.44 -9.39
N LYS A 60 -2.84 -3.77 -10.64
CA LYS A 60 -2.42 -5.11 -11.11
C LYS A 60 -1.31 -5.74 -10.27
N ARG A 61 -0.31 -4.95 -9.86
CA ARG A 61 0.81 -5.41 -9.05
C ARG A 61 0.43 -5.94 -7.66
N CYS A 62 -0.74 -5.56 -7.16
CA CYS A 62 -1.32 -6.10 -5.92
C CYS A 62 -2.43 -7.10 -6.24
N HIS A 63 -3.39 -6.69 -7.08
CA HIS A 63 -4.61 -7.43 -7.38
C HIS A 63 -4.34 -8.84 -7.90
N ARG A 64 -3.46 -8.97 -8.91
CA ARG A 64 -3.17 -10.27 -9.54
C ARG A 64 -2.54 -11.26 -8.56
N PHE A 65 -1.67 -10.80 -7.69
CA PHE A 65 -1.08 -11.65 -6.66
C PHE A 65 -2.12 -12.04 -5.61
N ALA A 66 -2.93 -11.10 -5.15
CA ALA A 66 -3.98 -11.36 -4.18
C ALA A 66 -5.02 -12.36 -4.71
N GLU A 67 -5.43 -12.23 -5.98
CA GLU A 67 -6.36 -13.14 -6.67
C GLU A 67 -5.81 -14.57 -6.74
N MET A 68 -4.54 -14.71 -7.15
CA MET A 68 -3.86 -16.00 -7.15
C MET A 68 -3.83 -16.62 -5.75
N LEU A 69 -3.40 -15.85 -4.75
CA LEU A 69 -3.28 -16.33 -3.37
C LEU A 69 -4.64 -16.70 -2.77
N ALA A 70 -5.67 -15.92 -3.04
CA ALA A 70 -7.05 -16.17 -2.62
C ALA A 70 -7.54 -17.52 -3.16
N THR A 71 -7.26 -17.80 -4.44
CA THR A 71 -7.58 -19.07 -5.08
C THR A 71 -6.79 -20.24 -4.48
N GLU A 72 -5.48 -20.08 -4.27
CA GLU A 72 -4.61 -21.13 -3.71
C GLU A 72 -4.96 -21.47 -2.25
N ARG A 73 -5.47 -20.52 -1.49
CA ARG A 73 -5.78 -20.66 -0.05
C ARG A 73 -7.26 -20.88 0.23
N ASP A 74 -8.11 -20.91 -0.79
CA ASP A 74 -9.57 -20.96 -0.67
C ASP A 74 -10.08 -19.89 0.33
N THR A 75 -9.58 -18.66 0.15
CA THR A 75 -9.84 -17.52 1.04
C THR A 75 -10.61 -16.44 0.27
N PRO A 76 -11.68 -15.86 0.82
CA PRO A 76 -12.36 -14.73 0.22
C PRO A 76 -11.41 -13.57 -0.08
N MET A 77 -11.66 -12.86 -1.19
CA MET A 77 -10.92 -11.67 -1.56
C MET A 77 -11.87 -10.51 -1.80
N THR A 78 -11.49 -9.31 -1.33
CA THR A 78 -12.20 -8.07 -1.56
C THR A 78 -11.25 -7.01 -2.11
N VAL A 79 -11.60 -6.42 -3.24
CA VAL A 79 -10.88 -5.29 -3.81
C VAL A 79 -11.36 -4.01 -3.13
N ARG A 80 -10.40 -3.18 -2.71
CA ARG A 80 -10.66 -1.90 -2.03
C ARG A 80 -10.00 -0.79 -2.83
N ASP A 81 -10.81 0.02 -3.49
CA ASP A 81 -10.31 1.11 -4.35
C ASP A 81 -9.47 2.12 -3.58
N GLU A 82 -9.81 2.34 -2.32
CA GLU A 82 -9.11 3.26 -1.43
C GLU A 82 -7.68 2.82 -1.09
N LEU A 83 -7.33 1.53 -1.31
CA LEU A 83 -5.98 1.03 -1.12
C LEU A 83 -5.03 1.29 -2.30
N ARG A 84 -5.42 2.11 -3.28
CA ARG A 84 -4.53 2.53 -4.38
C ARG A 84 -3.33 3.29 -3.84
N GLU A 85 -2.20 3.17 -4.55
CA GLU A 85 -1.03 3.99 -4.26
C GLU A 85 -1.34 5.47 -4.54
N MET A 86 -0.60 6.34 -3.90
CA MET A 86 -0.62 7.77 -4.15
C MET A 86 -0.40 8.07 -5.63
N HIS A 87 -1.18 8.98 -6.20
CA HIS A 87 -0.90 9.51 -7.54
C HIS A 87 0.31 10.46 -7.46
N PHE A 88 1.42 10.08 -8.08
CA PHE A 88 2.66 10.86 -8.03
C PHE A 88 2.77 11.95 -9.12
N GLY A 89 1.70 12.22 -9.86
CA GLY A 89 1.65 13.32 -10.84
C GLY A 89 2.78 13.23 -11.86
N ASP A 90 3.48 14.35 -12.06
CA ASP A 90 4.56 14.49 -13.03
C ASP A 90 5.80 13.63 -12.73
N TRP A 91 5.86 13.02 -11.55
CA TRP A 91 6.93 12.09 -11.23
C TRP A 91 6.67 10.67 -11.75
N GLU A 92 5.42 10.34 -12.11
CA GLU A 92 5.12 8.98 -12.60
C GLU A 92 5.90 8.65 -13.87
N GLY A 93 6.50 7.46 -13.91
CA GLY A 93 7.36 7.01 -14.99
C GLY A 93 8.82 7.49 -14.91
N LEU A 94 9.14 8.38 -13.97
CA LEU A 94 10.52 8.84 -13.77
C LEU A 94 11.27 7.99 -12.74
N ALA A 95 12.55 7.76 -12.99
CA ALA A 95 13.46 7.28 -11.95
C ALA A 95 13.63 8.36 -10.87
N HIS A 96 13.96 7.95 -9.64
CA HIS A 96 14.03 8.85 -8.48
C HIS A 96 15.06 9.98 -8.68
N ASP A 97 16.21 9.67 -9.27
CA ASP A 97 17.26 10.65 -9.60
C ASP A 97 16.81 11.64 -10.66
N VAL A 98 16.05 11.20 -11.66
CA VAL A 98 15.49 12.05 -12.72
C VAL A 98 14.40 12.98 -12.14
N ALA A 99 13.52 12.47 -11.30
CA ALA A 99 12.52 13.29 -10.63
C ALA A 99 13.19 14.38 -9.76
N ARG A 100 14.21 14.01 -8.97
CA ARG A 100 15.00 14.95 -8.16
C ARG A 100 15.69 16.03 -9.00
N GLN A 101 16.21 15.69 -10.19
CA GLN A 101 16.88 16.65 -11.07
C GLN A 101 15.91 17.59 -11.75
N ARG A 102 14.72 17.10 -12.15
CA ARG A 102 13.71 17.89 -12.87
C ARG A 102 12.88 18.77 -11.95
N PHE A 103 12.66 18.34 -10.71
CA PHE A 103 11.78 18.97 -9.73
C PHE A 103 12.51 19.15 -8.38
N PRO A 104 13.65 19.86 -8.34
CA PRO A 104 14.51 19.89 -7.16
C PRO A 104 13.85 20.50 -5.94
N GLN A 105 13.01 21.53 -6.09
CA GLN A 105 12.33 22.16 -4.98
C GLN A 105 11.19 21.30 -4.46
N GLU A 106 10.31 20.82 -5.34
CA GLU A 106 9.18 19.94 -4.98
C GLU A 106 9.67 18.63 -4.38
N TRP A 107 10.82 18.14 -4.85
CA TRP A 107 11.49 16.99 -4.27
C TRP A 107 11.95 17.27 -2.83
N ALA A 108 12.60 18.40 -2.58
CA ALA A 108 13.06 18.76 -1.25
C ALA A 108 11.87 18.93 -0.31
N ASP A 109 10.85 19.67 -0.72
CA ASP A 109 9.65 19.93 0.07
C ASP A 109 8.93 18.62 0.44
N PHE A 110 8.81 17.68 -0.51
CA PHE A 110 8.15 16.39 -0.29
C PHE A 110 8.85 15.51 0.77
N TRP A 111 10.18 15.54 0.81
CA TRP A 111 10.93 14.73 1.77
C TRP A 111 11.16 15.46 3.11
N GLU A 112 11.18 16.79 3.11
CA GLU A 112 11.33 17.61 4.33
C GLU A 112 10.00 17.80 5.07
N SER A 113 8.90 17.90 4.34
CA SER A 113 7.56 18.12 4.90
C SER A 113 6.53 17.15 4.31
N PRO A 114 6.70 15.83 4.51
CA PRO A 114 5.91 14.79 3.84
C PRO A 114 4.42 14.78 4.23
N ALA A 115 4.04 15.51 5.28
CA ALA A 115 2.63 15.64 5.67
C ALA A 115 1.89 16.75 4.90
N GLU A 116 2.61 17.68 4.28
CA GLU A 116 2.04 18.89 3.69
C GLU A 116 2.33 19.00 2.18
N ALA A 117 3.51 18.57 1.76
CA ALA A 117 3.95 18.65 0.38
C ALA A 117 3.33 17.54 -0.48
N SER A 118 3.16 17.85 -1.76
CA SER A 118 2.59 16.91 -2.74
C SER A 118 3.45 16.88 -4.01
N PRO A 119 3.49 15.76 -4.73
CA PRO A 119 4.12 15.73 -6.03
C PRO A 119 3.45 16.71 -7.00
N PRO A 120 4.18 17.34 -7.94
CA PRO A 120 3.58 18.22 -8.93
C PRO A 120 2.44 17.53 -9.71
N ASN A 121 1.27 18.15 -9.75
CA ASN A 121 0.06 17.59 -10.36
C ASN A 121 -0.36 16.20 -9.82
N GLY A 122 0.15 15.82 -8.65
CA GLY A 122 -0.17 14.58 -7.97
C GLY A 122 -1.32 14.70 -6.97
N GLU A 123 -1.57 13.61 -6.25
CA GLU A 123 -2.56 13.59 -5.16
C GLU A 123 -2.04 14.42 -3.98
N PRO A 124 -2.82 15.38 -3.44
CA PRO A 124 -2.43 16.11 -2.24
C PRO A 124 -2.20 15.14 -1.07
N MET A 125 -1.07 15.29 -0.37
CA MET A 125 -0.73 14.39 0.73
C MET A 125 -1.81 14.35 1.84
N PRO A 126 -2.44 15.47 2.23
CA PRO A 126 -3.53 15.42 3.19
C PRO A 126 -4.72 14.56 2.71
N ASP A 127 -5.10 14.66 1.43
CA ASP A 127 -6.20 13.90 0.84
C ASP A 127 -5.86 12.41 0.79
N PHE A 128 -4.63 12.08 0.39
CA PHE A 128 -4.10 10.71 0.42
C PHE A 128 -4.16 10.11 1.83
N CYS A 129 -3.64 10.83 2.83
CA CYS A 129 -3.68 10.37 4.23
C CYS A 129 -5.12 10.19 4.71
N GLN A 130 -6.02 11.14 4.43
CA GLN A 130 -7.43 11.07 4.81
C GLN A 130 -8.11 9.84 4.19
N ARG A 131 -7.88 9.59 2.89
CA ARG A 131 -8.44 8.44 2.18
C ARG A 131 -8.02 7.12 2.84
N ILE A 132 -6.73 6.96 3.12
CA ILE A 132 -6.20 5.73 3.71
C ILE A 132 -6.67 5.55 5.16
N THR A 133 -6.68 6.61 5.97
CA THR A 133 -7.11 6.50 7.38
C THR A 133 -8.60 6.18 7.49
N ALA A 134 -9.45 6.81 6.67
CA ALA A 134 -10.87 6.50 6.63
C ALA A 134 -11.14 5.05 6.21
N GLU A 135 -10.39 4.54 5.23
CA GLU A 135 -10.48 3.14 4.80
C GLU A 135 -10.05 2.17 5.91
N LEU A 136 -9.00 2.50 6.65
CA LEU A 136 -8.55 1.68 7.78
C LEU A 136 -9.59 1.57 8.89
N ASP A 137 -10.21 2.69 9.23
CA ASP A 137 -11.27 2.73 10.23
C ASP A 137 -12.46 1.88 9.79
N ALA A 138 -12.85 1.97 8.52
CA ALA A 138 -13.89 1.13 7.93
C ALA A 138 -13.53 -0.36 7.95
N ILE A 139 -12.28 -0.72 7.61
CA ILE A 139 -11.80 -2.10 7.68
C ILE A 139 -11.84 -2.61 9.12
N ALA A 140 -11.38 -1.83 10.08
CA ALA A 140 -11.37 -2.21 11.49
C ALA A 140 -12.79 -2.42 12.05
N GLU A 141 -13.74 -1.60 11.62
CA GLU A 141 -15.15 -1.72 12.02
C GLU A 141 -15.83 -2.97 11.43
N HIS A 142 -15.62 -3.23 10.12
CA HIS A 142 -16.32 -4.31 9.41
C HIS A 142 -15.71 -5.70 9.64
N HIS A 143 -14.45 -5.79 10.07
CA HIS A 143 -13.71 -7.04 10.19
C HIS A 143 -13.30 -7.35 11.63
N GLN A 144 -14.13 -6.98 12.62
CA GLN A 144 -13.83 -7.21 14.04
C GLN A 144 -13.59 -8.70 14.34
N GLY A 145 -12.46 -8.99 14.98
CA GLY A 145 -12.09 -10.35 15.40
C GLY A 145 -11.59 -11.25 14.27
N GLN A 146 -11.40 -10.73 13.06
CA GLN A 146 -10.90 -11.46 11.91
C GLN A 146 -9.38 -11.33 11.75
N SER A 147 -8.81 -12.27 11.00
CA SER A 147 -7.43 -12.23 10.52
C SER A 147 -7.44 -11.84 9.04
N LEU A 148 -6.79 -10.74 8.69
CA LEU A 148 -6.79 -10.17 7.35
C LEU A 148 -5.39 -10.12 6.76
N LEU A 149 -5.28 -10.27 5.43
CA LEU A 149 -4.11 -9.90 4.66
C LEU A 149 -4.46 -8.67 3.80
N LEU A 150 -3.72 -7.57 3.95
CA LEU A 150 -3.82 -6.40 3.08
C LEU A 150 -2.65 -6.38 2.09
N VAL A 151 -2.96 -6.46 0.80
CA VAL A 151 -1.98 -6.38 -0.28
C VAL A 151 -2.02 -4.98 -0.89
N ALA A 152 -0.99 -4.18 -0.61
CA ALA A 152 -0.99 -2.76 -0.90
C ALA A 152 0.40 -2.23 -1.32
N HIS A 153 0.64 -0.95 -1.11
CA HIS A 153 1.78 -0.19 -1.63
C HIS A 153 2.59 0.46 -0.52
N GLY A 154 3.75 1.01 -0.90
CA GLY A 154 4.69 1.57 0.06
C GLY A 154 4.15 2.76 0.85
N ALA A 155 3.61 3.78 0.18
CA ALA A 155 3.09 4.95 0.87
C ALA A 155 1.81 4.62 1.66
N VAL A 156 0.93 3.79 1.10
CA VAL A 156 -0.27 3.28 1.79
C VAL A 156 0.09 2.63 3.13
N ILE A 157 1.03 1.67 3.12
CA ILE A 157 1.45 0.96 4.34
C ILE A 157 2.07 1.90 5.36
N ARG A 158 2.83 2.90 4.94
CA ARG A 158 3.41 3.90 5.86
C ARG A 158 2.32 4.72 6.56
N VAL A 159 1.32 5.21 5.82
CA VAL A 159 0.16 5.91 6.43
C VAL A 159 -0.55 5.01 7.43
N MET A 160 -0.79 3.75 7.08
CA MET A 160 -1.41 2.77 7.97
C MET A 160 -0.66 2.61 9.28
N ILE A 161 0.66 2.45 9.21
CA ILE A 161 1.52 2.29 10.40
C ILE A 161 1.48 3.55 11.26
N CYS A 162 1.62 4.74 10.66
CA CYS A 162 1.54 6.00 11.39
C CYS A 162 0.20 6.17 12.10
N HIS A 163 -0.91 5.89 11.42
CA HIS A 163 -2.25 5.99 11.98
C HIS A 163 -2.44 5.07 13.20
N TRP A 164 -2.15 3.79 13.07
CA TRP A 164 -2.36 2.83 14.16
C TRP A 164 -1.42 3.01 15.35
N LEU A 165 -0.22 3.50 15.11
CA LEU A 165 0.74 3.78 16.19
C LEU A 165 0.58 5.18 16.79
N GLY A 166 -0.35 6.00 16.29
CA GLY A 166 -0.51 7.40 16.71
C GLY A 166 0.72 8.25 16.40
N MET A 167 1.48 7.89 15.35
CA MET A 167 2.66 8.63 14.93
C MET A 167 2.25 9.82 14.05
N PRO A 168 2.99 10.96 14.11
CA PRO A 168 2.74 12.04 13.18
C PRO A 168 2.99 11.58 11.73
N MET A 169 2.16 12.05 10.79
CA MET A 169 2.32 11.68 9.36
C MET A 169 3.66 12.12 8.77
N GLY A 170 4.33 13.12 9.35
CA GLY A 170 5.70 13.48 8.99
C GLY A 170 6.75 12.38 9.23
N ALA A 171 6.42 11.33 9.98
CA ALA A 171 7.31 10.18 10.21
C ALA A 171 7.23 9.10 9.10
N MET A 172 6.55 9.40 7.97
CA MET A 172 6.42 8.46 6.84
C MET A 172 7.68 8.30 5.99
N THR A 173 8.70 9.12 6.19
CA THR A 173 9.97 9.12 5.44
C THR A 173 10.97 8.11 5.99
#